data_3de39ca533450b5f728eb00a641736f4
#
_entry.id   3de39ca533450b5f728eb00a641736f4
#
_cell.length_a   1.000
_cell.length_b   1.000
_cell.length_c   1.000
_cell.angle_alpha   90.00
_cell.angle_beta   90.00
_cell.angle_gamma   90.00
#
_symmetry.space_group_name_H-M   'P 1'
#
loop_
_entity.id
_entity.type
_entity.pdbx_description
1 polymer ?
#
loop_
_entity_poly.entity_id
_entity_poly.type
_entity_poly.pdbx_seq_one_letter_code
_entity_poly.pdbx_strand_id
1 'polypeptide(L)'
;MTELTAAELRPRLDEALQVYVTAMRYPPTTARHRSPMWREHMLRAGWRCIAAFNADSMVGIAYGYLGASGQWWHDEVQRGLKRLDPEMARYCLTDYFELTELHVHPDAQGRGTGQALLTELLSGITAPRVLLSTPEGPTRAWRLYRRLGFTDLLRNYRFTGDSRPFAVLCRSLPL
;
A
#
# COMPACT_ATOMS: atom_id res chain seq x y z
N MET A 1 9.98 -3.82 14.41
CA MET A 1 9.34 -4.26 13.17
C MET A 1 9.34 -5.77 13.15
N THR A 2 8.25 -6.38 12.75
CA THR A 2 8.10 -7.84 12.70
C THR A 2 7.48 -8.21 11.37
N GLU A 3 8.12 -9.09 10.62
CA GLU A 3 7.50 -9.67 9.44
C GLU A 3 6.48 -10.71 9.89
N LEU A 4 5.28 -10.65 9.32
CA LEU A 4 4.19 -11.57 9.63
C LEU A 4 3.83 -12.38 8.39
N THR A 5 3.75 -13.69 8.53
CA THR A 5 3.14 -14.56 7.54
C THR A 5 1.62 -14.35 7.50
N ALA A 6 0.97 -14.82 6.45
CA ALA A 6 -0.50 -14.79 6.35
C ALA A 6 -1.18 -15.56 7.51
N ALA A 7 -0.56 -16.63 8.00
CA ALA A 7 -1.05 -17.41 9.12
C ALA A 7 -0.98 -16.62 10.44
N GLU A 8 0.07 -15.84 10.64
CA GLU A 8 0.26 -15.00 11.83
C GLU A 8 -0.60 -13.73 11.80
N LEU A 9 -0.84 -13.14 10.62
CA LEU A 9 -1.72 -11.97 10.51
C LEU A 9 -3.20 -12.33 10.67
N ARG A 10 -3.65 -13.52 10.23
CA ARG A 10 -5.07 -13.91 10.28
C ARG A 10 -5.74 -13.74 11.64
N PRO A 11 -5.17 -14.22 12.76
CA PRO A 11 -5.77 -14.03 14.09
C PRO A 11 -5.72 -12.57 14.57
N ARG A 12 -4.84 -11.74 14.01
CA ARG A 12 -4.68 -10.32 14.32
C ARG A 12 -5.30 -9.37 13.29
N LEU A 13 -6.07 -9.90 12.35
CA LEU A 13 -6.61 -9.11 11.24
C LEU A 13 -7.52 -7.97 11.74
N ASP A 14 -8.31 -8.20 12.76
CA ASP A 14 -9.20 -7.17 13.32
C ASP A 14 -8.37 -6.03 13.94
N GLU A 15 -7.27 -6.34 14.60
CA GLU A 15 -6.34 -5.36 15.16
C GLU A 15 -5.69 -4.52 14.03
N ALA A 16 -5.23 -5.16 12.97
CA ALA A 16 -4.66 -4.50 11.80
C ALA A 16 -5.69 -3.58 11.11
N LEU A 17 -6.93 -4.03 10.98
CA LEU A 17 -8.02 -3.23 10.44
C LEU A 17 -8.39 -2.05 11.36
N GLN A 18 -8.26 -2.17 12.67
CA GLN A 18 -8.43 -1.03 13.59
C GLN A 18 -7.33 0.03 13.37
N VAL A 19 -6.08 -0.37 13.18
CA VAL A 19 -5.00 0.56 12.79
C VAL A 19 -5.36 1.29 11.49
N TYR A 20 -5.84 0.56 10.48
CA TYR A 20 -6.26 1.12 9.21
C TYR A 20 -7.38 2.16 9.36
N VAL A 21 -8.51 1.79 9.99
CA VAL A 21 -9.67 2.70 10.08
C VAL A 21 -9.36 3.93 10.92
N THR A 22 -8.56 3.76 11.99
CA THR A 22 -8.13 4.86 12.85
C THR A 22 -7.19 5.82 12.11
N ALA A 23 -6.18 5.28 11.40
CA ALA A 23 -5.24 6.07 10.62
C ALA A 23 -5.94 6.88 9.50
N MET A 24 -6.93 6.27 8.85
CA MET A 24 -7.69 6.88 7.75
C MET A 24 -8.88 7.71 8.22
N ARG A 25 -9.20 7.70 9.53
CA ARG A 25 -10.39 8.34 10.10
C ARG A 25 -11.70 7.85 9.47
N TYR A 26 -11.76 6.57 9.15
CA TYR A 26 -12.96 5.94 8.61
C TYR A 26 -13.90 5.48 9.73
N PRO A 27 -15.20 5.32 9.44
CA PRO A 27 -16.12 4.69 10.38
C PRO A 27 -15.65 3.27 10.75
N PRO A 28 -15.80 2.84 12.03
CA PRO A 28 -15.39 1.49 12.45
C PRO A 28 -16.00 0.35 11.63
N THR A 29 -17.21 0.54 11.07
CA THR A 29 -17.87 -0.42 10.20
C THR A 29 -17.08 -0.71 8.92
N THR A 30 -16.21 0.19 8.49
CA THR A 30 -15.33 0.02 7.32
C THR A 30 -14.42 -1.20 7.49
N ALA A 31 -14.00 -1.51 8.71
CA ALA A 31 -13.16 -2.68 9.00
C ALA A 31 -13.82 -3.99 8.51
N ARG A 32 -15.11 -4.18 8.82
CA ARG A 32 -15.86 -5.38 8.39
C ARG A 32 -15.94 -5.50 6.88
N HIS A 33 -16.15 -4.38 6.17
CA HIS A 33 -16.22 -4.38 4.70
C HIS A 33 -14.86 -4.65 4.04
N ARG A 34 -13.76 -4.26 4.70
CA ARG A 34 -12.39 -4.46 4.18
C ARG A 34 -11.80 -5.83 4.49
N SER A 35 -12.28 -6.50 5.54
CA SER A 35 -11.75 -7.79 6.00
C SER A 35 -11.72 -8.87 4.90
N PRO A 36 -12.76 -9.10 4.09
CA PRO A 36 -12.71 -10.10 3.02
C PRO A 36 -11.62 -9.79 1.98
N MET A 37 -11.47 -8.53 1.57
CA MET A 37 -10.48 -8.10 0.60
C MET A 37 -9.05 -8.31 1.14
N TRP A 38 -8.78 -7.98 2.41
CA TRP A 38 -7.45 -8.19 2.99
C TRP A 38 -7.11 -9.69 3.08
N ARG A 39 -8.12 -10.55 3.37
CA ARG A 39 -7.95 -12.02 3.34
C ARG A 39 -7.60 -12.53 1.95
N GLU A 40 -8.21 -11.99 0.91
CA GLU A 40 -7.89 -12.31 -0.48
C GLU A 40 -6.47 -11.85 -0.85
N HIS A 41 -6.06 -10.66 -0.43
CA HIS A 41 -4.72 -10.14 -0.67
C HIS A 41 -3.63 -11.07 -0.08
N MET A 42 -3.87 -11.68 1.09
CA MET A 42 -2.94 -12.64 1.70
C MET A 42 -2.66 -13.90 0.85
N LEU A 43 -3.48 -14.15 -0.16
CA LEU A 43 -3.33 -15.30 -1.06
C LEU A 43 -2.56 -14.96 -2.34
N ARG A 44 -2.23 -13.68 -2.56
CA ARG A 44 -1.56 -13.23 -3.78
C ARG A 44 -0.08 -13.58 -3.78
N ALA A 45 0.45 -13.83 -4.98
CA ALA A 45 1.87 -14.15 -5.14
C ALA A 45 2.76 -13.03 -4.60
N GLY A 46 3.82 -13.39 -3.89
CA GLY A 46 4.77 -12.45 -3.32
C GLY A 46 4.18 -11.56 -2.20
N TRP A 47 3.04 -11.96 -1.60
CA TRP A 47 2.49 -11.23 -0.46
C TRP A 47 3.50 -11.17 0.69
N ARG A 48 3.72 -9.98 1.20
CA ARG A 48 4.62 -9.69 2.31
C ARG A 48 4.00 -8.64 3.23
N CYS A 49 4.17 -8.81 4.53
CA CYS A 49 3.60 -7.92 5.55
C CYS A 49 4.60 -7.64 6.65
N ILE A 50 4.72 -6.36 7.02
CA ILE A 50 5.50 -5.91 8.16
C ILE A 50 4.56 -5.19 9.14
N ALA A 51 4.64 -5.54 10.42
CA ALA A 51 3.91 -4.89 11.49
C ALA A 51 4.85 -4.20 12.49
N ALA A 52 4.37 -3.10 13.05
CA ALA A 52 5.01 -2.39 14.16
C ALA A 52 4.16 -2.55 15.41
N PHE A 53 4.80 -2.90 16.53
CA PHE A 53 4.16 -3.10 17.82
C PHE A 53 4.68 -2.12 18.86
N ASN A 54 3.80 -1.74 19.77
CA ASN A 54 4.14 -1.12 21.06
C ASN A 54 3.67 -2.07 22.16
N ALA A 55 4.63 -2.69 22.87
CA ALA A 55 4.36 -3.91 23.64
C ALA A 55 3.67 -4.94 22.70
N ASP A 56 2.50 -5.45 23.11
CA ASP A 56 1.76 -6.45 22.34
C ASP A 56 0.73 -5.86 21.37
N SER A 57 0.55 -4.53 21.35
CA SER A 57 -0.44 -3.86 20.51
C SER A 57 0.15 -3.43 19.18
N MET A 58 -0.52 -3.76 18.09
CA MET A 58 -0.13 -3.32 16.74
C MET A 58 -0.40 -1.82 16.60
N VAL A 59 0.64 -1.07 16.25
CA VAL A 59 0.58 0.39 16.03
C VAL A 59 0.85 0.80 14.60
N GLY A 60 1.21 -0.15 13.74
CA GLY A 60 1.40 0.10 12.33
C GLY A 60 1.48 -1.18 11.53
N ILE A 61 1.11 -1.10 10.27
CA ILE A 61 1.15 -2.21 9.33
C ILE A 61 1.46 -1.70 7.93
N ALA A 62 2.26 -2.46 7.19
CA ALA A 62 2.47 -2.29 5.76
C ALA A 62 2.42 -3.66 5.09
N TYR A 63 1.71 -3.77 3.97
CA TYR A 63 1.79 -4.97 3.14
C TYR A 63 1.62 -4.67 1.66
N GLY A 64 2.09 -5.60 0.88
CA GLY A 64 1.96 -5.59 -0.57
C GLY A 64 2.17 -6.98 -1.15
N TYR A 65 2.16 -7.07 -2.46
CA TYR A 65 2.30 -8.31 -3.22
C TYR A 65 2.79 -8.01 -4.64
N LEU A 66 3.11 -9.04 -5.42
CA LEU A 66 3.44 -8.87 -6.84
C LEU A 66 2.17 -8.50 -7.62
N GLY A 67 2.24 -7.37 -8.31
CA GLY A 67 1.15 -6.92 -9.17
C GLY A 67 1.03 -7.77 -10.43
N ALA A 68 -0.21 -8.08 -10.83
CA ALA A 68 -0.49 -8.89 -12.01
C ALA A 68 -1.79 -8.47 -12.70
N SER A 69 -1.87 -8.72 -14.01
CA SER A 69 -3.10 -8.56 -14.79
C SER A 69 -4.26 -9.38 -14.19
N GLY A 70 -5.46 -8.82 -14.24
CA GLY A 70 -6.65 -9.40 -13.59
C GLY A 70 -6.83 -9.01 -12.12
N GLN A 71 -5.85 -8.35 -11.52
CA GLN A 71 -6.05 -7.69 -10.23
C GLN A 71 -6.72 -6.32 -10.47
N TRP A 72 -7.76 -6.01 -9.71
CA TRP A 72 -8.55 -4.80 -9.91
C TRP A 72 -7.70 -3.52 -9.97
N TRP A 73 -6.74 -3.35 -9.04
CA TRP A 73 -5.89 -2.17 -9.01
C TRP A 73 -4.98 -2.08 -10.24
N HIS A 74 -4.36 -3.21 -10.64
CA HIS A 74 -3.56 -3.30 -11.86
C HIS A 74 -4.36 -2.84 -13.09
N ASP A 75 -5.56 -3.38 -13.26
CA ASP A 75 -6.39 -3.11 -14.44
C ASP A 75 -6.88 -1.66 -14.48
N GLU A 76 -7.19 -1.06 -13.30
CA GLU A 76 -7.52 0.36 -13.18
C GLU A 76 -6.32 1.24 -13.57
N VAL A 77 -5.14 1.00 -13.01
CA VAL A 77 -3.93 1.78 -13.31
C VAL A 77 -3.53 1.61 -14.78
N GLN A 78 -3.62 0.40 -15.32
CA GLN A 78 -3.37 0.14 -16.74
C GLN A 78 -4.30 0.95 -17.63
N ARG A 79 -5.58 1.03 -17.29
CA ARG A 79 -6.57 1.84 -18.03
C ARG A 79 -6.21 3.31 -18.02
N GLY A 80 -5.78 3.83 -16.86
CA GLY A 80 -5.33 5.21 -16.71
C GLY A 80 -4.09 5.52 -17.55
N LEU A 81 -3.06 4.68 -17.41
CA LEU A 81 -1.79 4.85 -18.11
C LEU A 81 -1.90 4.69 -19.61
N LYS A 82 -2.65 3.68 -20.10
CA LYS A 82 -2.85 3.48 -21.55
C LYS A 82 -3.44 4.68 -22.29
N ARG A 83 -4.21 5.52 -21.60
CA ARG A 83 -4.77 6.75 -22.18
C ARG A 83 -3.72 7.86 -22.34
N LEU A 84 -2.65 7.82 -21.57
CA LEU A 84 -1.57 8.81 -21.59
C LEU A 84 -0.39 8.31 -22.42
N ASP A 85 0.10 7.13 -22.09
CA ASP A 85 1.28 6.51 -22.70
C ASP A 85 1.20 4.97 -22.58
N PRO A 86 0.85 4.26 -23.68
CA PRO A 86 0.76 2.80 -23.67
C PRO A 86 2.10 2.09 -23.43
N GLU A 87 3.23 2.69 -23.80
CA GLU A 87 4.55 2.09 -23.57
C GLU A 87 4.93 2.21 -22.09
N MET A 88 4.68 3.37 -21.48
CA MET A 88 4.84 3.58 -20.06
C MET A 88 3.96 2.60 -19.25
N ALA A 89 2.71 2.39 -19.67
CA ALA A 89 1.83 1.42 -19.03
C ALA A 89 2.44 0.01 -19.03
N ARG A 90 2.94 -0.44 -20.16
CA ARG A 90 3.58 -1.75 -20.31
C ARG A 90 4.85 -1.84 -19.45
N TYR A 91 5.71 -0.81 -19.51
CA TYR A 91 6.95 -0.77 -18.76
C TYR A 91 6.72 -0.80 -17.25
N CYS A 92 5.81 0.04 -16.73
CA CYS A 92 5.58 0.17 -15.29
C CYS A 92 4.82 -1.00 -14.68
N LEU A 93 3.91 -1.62 -15.45
CA LEU A 93 3.05 -2.70 -14.96
C LEU A 93 3.58 -4.11 -15.29
N THR A 94 4.81 -4.21 -15.78
CA THR A 94 5.53 -5.47 -15.91
C THR A 94 6.48 -5.61 -14.73
N ASP A 95 6.34 -6.71 -13.97
CA ASP A 95 7.23 -7.06 -12.87
C ASP A 95 7.40 -5.91 -11.84
N TYR A 96 6.39 -5.73 -11.01
CA TYR A 96 6.39 -4.72 -9.96
C TYR A 96 5.79 -5.27 -8.65
N PHE A 97 6.20 -4.67 -7.54
CA PHE A 97 5.58 -4.88 -6.24
C PHE A 97 4.52 -3.80 -6.01
N GLU A 98 3.28 -4.18 -5.70
CA GLU A 98 2.24 -3.24 -5.29
C GLU A 98 2.31 -3.04 -3.77
N LEU A 99 2.67 -1.82 -3.34
CA LEU A 99 2.43 -1.40 -1.97
C LEU A 99 0.94 -1.10 -1.81
N THR A 100 0.22 -2.04 -1.22
CA THR A 100 -1.24 -1.98 -1.13
C THR A 100 -1.70 -1.17 0.07
N GLU A 101 -1.13 -1.43 1.25
CA GLU A 101 -1.50 -0.74 2.48
C GLU A 101 -0.25 -0.33 3.28
N LEU A 102 -0.29 0.90 3.82
CA LEU A 102 0.69 1.42 4.79
C LEU A 102 -0.03 2.34 5.77
N HIS A 103 -0.21 1.87 6.97
CA HIS A 103 -0.93 2.59 8.03
C HIS A 103 -0.17 2.61 9.32
N VAL A 104 -0.24 3.75 10.01
CA VAL A 104 0.35 3.94 11.34
C VAL A 104 -0.72 4.60 12.23
N HIS A 105 -0.96 4.00 13.39
CA HIS A 105 -1.88 4.56 14.38
C HIS A 105 -1.49 6.01 14.71
N PRO A 106 -2.43 6.95 14.86
CA PRO A 106 -2.13 8.36 15.10
C PRO A 106 -1.11 8.61 16.20
N ASP A 107 -1.19 7.88 17.31
CA ASP A 107 -0.29 8.03 18.47
C ASP A 107 1.16 7.57 18.20
N ALA A 108 1.37 6.77 17.15
CA ALA A 108 2.68 6.29 16.73
C ALA A 108 3.22 7.04 15.49
N GLN A 109 2.46 8.01 14.96
CA GLN A 109 2.89 8.83 13.83
C GLN A 109 3.94 9.89 14.24
N GLY A 110 4.69 10.39 13.26
CA GLY A 110 5.69 11.45 13.49
C GLY A 110 7.02 10.96 14.07
N ARG A 111 7.18 9.65 14.30
CA ARG A 111 8.38 9.02 14.90
C ARG A 111 9.18 8.16 13.91
N GLY A 112 8.94 8.31 12.61
CA GLY A 112 9.63 7.51 11.58
C GLY A 112 9.01 6.13 11.33
N THR A 113 7.99 5.70 12.07
CA THR A 113 7.38 4.36 11.98
C THR A 113 6.92 4.01 10.55
N GLY A 114 6.28 4.94 9.84
CA GLY A 114 5.84 4.69 8.47
C GLY A 114 6.98 4.49 7.49
N GLN A 115 8.09 5.22 7.65
CA GLN A 115 9.29 5.02 6.85
C GLN A 115 9.95 3.69 7.16
N ALA A 116 10.08 3.34 8.44
CA ALA A 116 10.67 2.06 8.85
C ALA A 116 9.87 0.86 8.33
N LEU A 117 8.52 0.91 8.42
CA LEU A 117 7.64 -0.11 7.84
C LEU A 117 7.86 -0.27 6.33
N LEU A 118 7.91 0.85 5.60
CA LEU A 118 8.08 0.83 4.15
C LEU A 118 9.45 0.30 3.76
N THR A 119 10.51 0.77 4.42
CA THR A 119 11.88 0.31 4.14
C THR A 119 12.03 -1.19 4.40
N GLU A 120 11.50 -1.67 5.52
CA GLU A 120 11.55 -3.10 5.87
C GLU A 120 10.72 -3.95 4.89
N LEU A 121 9.51 -3.48 4.52
CA LEU A 121 8.66 -4.17 3.55
C LEU A 121 9.34 -4.35 2.20
N LEU A 122 10.04 -3.32 1.74
CA LEU A 122 10.69 -3.32 0.41
C LEU A 122 12.09 -3.92 0.41
N SER A 123 12.67 -4.19 1.58
CA SER A 123 13.97 -4.85 1.70
C SER A 123 13.90 -6.26 1.14
N GLY A 124 14.78 -6.58 0.18
CA GLY A 124 14.86 -7.90 -0.43
C GLY A 124 13.75 -8.21 -1.46
N ILE A 125 12.88 -7.26 -1.80
CA ILE A 125 11.97 -7.41 -2.94
C ILE A 125 12.79 -7.45 -4.23
N THR A 126 12.57 -8.48 -5.04
CA THR A 126 13.31 -8.72 -6.30
C THR A 126 12.71 -7.99 -7.48
N ALA A 127 11.44 -7.58 -7.41
CA ALA A 127 10.82 -6.77 -8.45
C ALA A 127 11.59 -5.45 -8.64
N PRO A 128 11.80 -4.98 -9.89
CA PRO A 128 12.64 -3.81 -10.16
C PRO A 128 12.01 -2.49 -9.70
N ARG A 129 10.75 -2.50 -9.31
CA ARG A 129 10.02 -1.29 -8.89
C ARG A 129 8.88 -1.57 -7.93
N VAL A 130 8.50 -0.55 -7.18
CA VAL A 130 7.29 -0.52 -6.36
C VAL A 130 6.33 0.54 -6.88
N LEU A 131 5.05 0.17 -6.96
CA LEU A 131 3.95 1.07 -7.29
C LEU A 131 2.98 1.16 -6.12
N LEU A 132 2.32 2.30 -6.00
CA LEU A 132 1.26 2.54 -5.03
C LEU A 132 0.26 3.57 -5.53
N SER A 133 -0.92 3.62 -4.91
CA SER A 133 -1.83 4.77 -5.02
C SER A 133 -2.02 5.44 -3.67
N THR A 134 -2.16 6.76 -3.68
CA THR A 134 -2.43 7.56 -2.48
C THR A 134 -3.39 8.70 -2.80
N PRO A 135 -4.32 9.06 -1.89
CA PRO A 135 -5.11 10.27 -2.07
C PRO A 135 -4.20 11.49 -2.25
N GLU A 136 -4.54 12.36 -3.19
CA GLU A 136 -3.78 13.60 -3.39
C GLU A 136 -4.00 14.58 -2.26
N GLY A 137 -2.96 15.37 -1.96
CA GLY A 137 -3.00 16.42 -0.96
C GLY A 137 -1.75 16.43 -0.08
N PRO A 138 -1.64 17.41 0.83
CA PRO A 138 -0.47 17.62 1.67
C PRO A 138 -0.46 16.65 2.88
N THR A 139 -0.67 15.36 2.64
CA THR A 139 -0.72 14.32 3.67
C THR A 139 0.70 13.95 4.16
N ARG A 140 0.78 13.27 5.31
CA ARG A 140 2.05 12.70 5.80
C ARG A 140 2.57 11.61 4.86
N ALA A 141 1.69 10.78 4.32
CA ALA A 141 2.02 9.74 3.34
C ALA A 141 2.63 10.35 2.07
N TRP A 142 2.00 11.41 1.53
CA TRP A 142 2.53 12.14 0.39
C TRP A 142 3.95 12.63 0.62
N ARG A 143 4.21 13.30 1.75
CA ARG A 143 5.56 13.79 2.08
C ARG A 143 6.57 12.66 2.26
N LEU A 144 6.15 11.52 2.82
CA LEU A 144 7.00 10.34 2.95
C LEU A 144 7.42 9.80 1.58
N TYR A 145 6.47 9.57 0.68
CA TYR A 145 6.75 9.03 -0.65
C TYR A 145 7.65 9.97 -1.45
N ARG A 146 7.38 11.28 -1.42
CA ARG A 146 8.23 12.27 -2.11
C ARG A 146 9.66 12.29 -1.57
N ARG A 147 9.84 12.25 -0.26
CA ARG A 147 11.16 12.20 0.36
C ARG A 147 11.94 10.93 0.00
N LEU A 148 11.25 9.82 -0.22
CA LEU A 148 11.83 8.56 -0.66
C LEU A 148 11.99 8.45 -2.18
N GLY A 149 11.75 9.52 -2.94
CA GLY A 149 11.99 9.58 -4.37
C GLY A 149 10.93 8.92 -5.25
N PHE A 150 9.72 8.71 -4.73
CA PHE A 150 8.60 8.28 -5.56
C PHE A 150 8.19 9.37 -6.54
N THR A 151 7.99 9.00 -7.79
CA THR A 151 7.61 9.88 -8.91
C THR A 151 6.18 9.58 -9.37
N ASP A 152 5.56 10.57 -10.01
CA ASP A 152 4.19 10.45 -10.52
C ASP A 152 4.13 9.57 -11.77
N LEU A 153 3.19 8.62 -11.78
CA LEU A 153 2.71 7.96 -12.99
C LEU A 153 1.36 8.51 -13.42
N LEU A 154 0.43 8.68 -12.48
CA LEU A 154 -0.87 9.29 -12.72
C LEU A 154 -1.15 10.35 -11.65
N ARG A 155 -1.83 11.43 -12.07
CA ARG A 155 -2.33 12.48 -11.19
C ARG A 155 -3.83 12.68 -11.41
N ASN A 156 -4.52 13.12 -10.37
CA ASN A 156 -5.96 13.36 -10.39
C ASN A 156 -6.77 12.14 -10.87
N TYR A 157 -6.25 10.95 -10.66
CA TYR A 157 -6.91 9.72 -11.09
C TYR A 157 -8.06 9.39 -10.14
N ARG A 158 -9.20 9.01 -10.70
CA ARG A 158 -10.38 8.59 -9.93
C ARG A 158 -10.61 7.11 -10.17
N PHE A 159 -10.40 6.32 -9.13
CA PHE A 159 -10.68 4.89 -9.19
C PHE A 159 -12.19 4.64 -9.24
N THR A 160 -12.59 3.58 -9.91
CA THR A 160 -14.00 3.17 -9.97
C THR A 160 -14.55 2.99 -8.56
N GLY A 161 -15.62 3.72 -8.21
CA GLY A 161 -16.24 3.68 -6.89
C GLY A 161 -15.67 4.65 -5.86
N ASP A 162 -14.65 5.47 -6.20
CA ASP A 162 -14.11 6.51 -5.32
C ASP A 162 -14.04 7.85 -6.04
N SER A 163 -14.74 8.87 -5.52
CA SER A 163 -14.77 10.20 -6.11
C SER A 163 -13.54 11.06 -5.83
N ARG A 164 -12.69 10.63 -4.88
CA ARG A 164 -11.48 11.38 -4.49
C ARG A 164 -10.42 11.28 -5.58
N PRO A 165 -9.61 12.35 -5.76
CA PRO A 165 -8.45 12.29 -6.63
C PRO A 165 -7.31 11.51 -5.97
N PHE A 166 -6.67 10.62 -6.73
CA PHE A 166 -5.50 9.88 -6.33
C PHE A 166 -4.32 10.19 -7.25
N ALA A 167 -3.12 10.08 -6.70
CA ALA A 167 -1.92 9.88 -7.47
C ALA A 167 -1.55 8.40 -7.48
N VAL A 168 -1.07 7.90 -8.61
CA VAL A 168 -0.32 6.65 -8.71
C VAL A 168 1.15 7.01 -8.79
N LEU A 169 1.93 6.44 -7.89
CA LEU A 169 3.35 6.72 -7.73
C LEU A 169 4.18 5.48 -8.00
N CYS A 170 5.40 5.69 -8.49
CA CYS A 170 6.38 4.65 -8.77
C CYS A 170 7.75 5.01 -8.19
N ARG A 171 8.49 4.00 -7.78
CA ARG A 171 9.90 4.10 -7.39
C ARG A 171 10.65 2.85 -7.83
N SER A 172 11.85 3.02 -8.38
CA SER A 172 12.75 1.90 -8.64
C SER A 172 13.27 1.30 -7.34
N LEU A 173 13.46 -0.01 -7.30
CA LEU A 173 14.04 -0.73 -6.18
C LEU A 173 15.51 -1.12 -6.49
N PRO A 174 16.35 -1.27 -5.44
CA PRO A 174 16.08 -0.99 -4.03
C PRO A 174 15.88 0.50 -3.72
N LEU A 175 15.33 0.78 -2.51
CA LEU A 175 15.11 2.15 -2.03
C LEU A 175 16.41 2.92 -1.81
#